data_c4ccf0fa85e36a50ca08cf22ac81a522
#
_entry.id   c4ccf0fa85e36a50ca08cf22ac81a522
#
_cell.length_a   1.000
_cell.length_b   1.000
_cell.length_c   1.000
_cell.angle_alpha   90.00
_cell.angle_beta   90.00
_cell.angle_gamma   90.00
#
_symmetry.space_group_name_H-M   'P 1'
#
loop_
_entity.id
_entity.type
_entity.pdbx_description
1 polymer ?
#
loop_
_entity_poly.entity_id
_entity_poly.type
_entity_poly.pdbx_seq_one_letter_code
_entity_poly.pdbx_strand_id
1 'polypeptide(L)'
;MKPNFSFRLLTLSVLFLYICFGASNLYAENAKSKHITTEAGKLASLISSSDKFTIESLTITGDLNGDDILFLREMTGRDFNGNATDGKLGELDLSNANIVAGGSPYYKQYFNYSTEANTIGEHMFENSTITKIILPKTVTIIKGNSFIASSKLEDITIPENATSIGDLAFKGCSSLKEFSFPKVQKIAGEVLSGCANLLIVHIPSTVTSIDYMAFANCNKLSEIRSAVEDAPSIGYNAFQNVPMQETKVYVPQGCANIYKIANGWSNFTNIIEEGDDDAPFVANLTQAGTLSSLVGNKKYAIKDLIVSGPLNGDDILCIREMAGRDVNGLETSGNLVNLIMPTATIVEGGSPYYYNYSEGLTTKGNTFSNYFFAKCKLEHIILPTSLKLIEGGAFSNCWALVDEIDIPEGVTRIGEYAFEACTQVKTFNLPSTLIDGTGTGYKKDAIGSNAFYGCHALTSISIPENVTKILGSTFQDNFELKEIDLPSTITLIDGYAFSNCQKLKDLRISATTPPTVRYGAFSGVSTSSCTIHVPVGTSSLYKDADGWMDFSNIVENIETNIKNIDIPVDVEANIYTINGMKVSHLQKGINIVKMADGTTRKVVIK
;
A
#
# COMPACT_ATOMS: atom_id res chain seq x y z
N MET A 1 60.98 20.46 13.36
CA MET A 1 60.54 19.88 12.10
C MET A 1 59.23 20.53 11.69
N LYS A 2 59.24 21.28 10.60
CA LYS A 2 58.05 22.03 10.09
C LYS A 2 57.20 21.08 9.27
N PRO A 3 55.86 21.05 9.41
CA PRO A 3 55.00 20.31 8.50
C PRO A 3 54.70 21.15 7.24
N ASN A 4 54.71 20.46 6.12
CA ASN A 4 54.60 20.96 4.75
C ASN A 4 53.29 21.72 4.46
N PHE A 5 53.45 22.95 3.97
CA PHE A 5 52.39 23.90 3.59
C PHE A 5 51.86 23.69 2.14
N SER A 6 52.25 22.61 1.47
CA SER A 6 51.94 22.43 0.02
C SER A 6 50.69 21.64 -0.31
N PHE A 7 50.03 21.00 0.68
CA PHE A 7 48.85 20.16 0.41
C PHE A 7 47.51 20.89 0.49
N ARG A 8 47.50 22.12 1.09
CA ARG A 8 46.23 22.90 1.20
C ARG A 8 45.94 23.80 -0.01
N LEU A 9 46.94 24.11 -0.86
CA LEU A 9 46.71 24.94 -2.05
C LEU A 9 46.19 24.13 -3.24
N LEU A 10 46.49 22.83 -3.33
CA LEU A 10 46.01 21.98 -4.42
C LEU A 10 44.52 21.57 -4.24
N THR A 11 44.08 21.46 -2.99
CA THR A 11 42.66 21.11 -2.72
C THR A 11 41.71 22.29 -2.89
N LEU A 12 42.19 23.54 -2.68
CA LEU A 12 41.37 24.74 -2.95
C LEU A 12 41.25 25.03 -4.46
N SER A 13 42.29 24.78 -5.26
CA SER A 13 42.24 25.00 -6.69
C SER A 13 41.37 23.97 -7.42
N VAL A 14 41.37 22.71 -6.98
CA VAL A 14 40.48 21.67 -7.53
C VAL A 14 39.04 21.91 -7.12
N LEU A 15 38.79 22.37 -5.89
CA LEU A 15 37.43 22.73 -5.43
C LEU A 15 36.88 23.96 -6.17
N PHE A 16 37.74 24.95 -6.49
CA PHE A 16 37.37 26.15 -7.25
C PHE A 16 37.10 25.79 -8.75
N LEU A 17 37.88 24.87 -9.33
CA LEU A 17 37.59 24.34 -10.69
C LEU A 17 36.28 23.55 -10.72
N TYR A 18 36.01 22.74 -9.68
CA TYR A 18 34.73 21.97 -9.61
C TYR A 18 33.53 22.89 -9.42
N ILE A 19 33.66 23.98 -8.63
CA ILE A 19 32.58 24.96 -8.44
C ILE A 19 32.38 25.79 -9.72
N CYS A 20 33.46 26.15 -10.44
CA CYS A 20 33.35 26.90 -11.68
C CYS A 20 32.84 26.02 -12.85
N PHE A 21 33.21 24.74 -12.94
CA PHE A 21 32.66 23.83 -13.94
C PHE A 21 31.24 23.37 -13.59
N GLY A 22 30.89 23.18 -12.31
CA GLY A 22 29.54 22.89 -11.84
C GLY A 22 28.61 24.11 -12.03
N ALA A 23 29.09 25.32 -11.75
CA ALA A 23 28.32 26.55 -11.95
C ALA A 23 28.12 26.87 -13.44
N SER A 24 29.14 26.66 -14.29
CA SER A 24 28.97 26.87 -15.75
C SER A 24 28.03 25.84 -16.40
N ASN A 25 28.00 24.59 -15.94
CA ASN A 25 27.01 23.62 -16.41
C ASN A 25 25.60 23.92 -15.88
N LEU A 26 25.44 24.37 -14.60
CA LEU A 26 24.16 24.80 -14.06
C LEU A 26 23.63 26.08 -14.76
N TYR A 27 24.53 27.03 -15.11
CA TYR A 27 24.14 28.23 -15.87
C TYR A 27 23.85 27.92 -17.35
N ALA A 28 24.54 26.94 -17.94
CA ALA A 28 24.25 26.49 -19.32
C ALA A 28 22.96 25.68 -19.40
N GLU A 29 22.62 24.88 -18.37
CA GLU A 29 21.37 24.15 -18.27
C GLU A 29 20.18 25.10 -18.04
N ASN A 30 20.33 26.15 -17.23
CA ASN A 30 19.32 27.20 -17.04
C ASN A 30 19.11 28.09 -18.29
N ALA A 31 20.10 28.23 -19.16
CA ALA A 31 19.96 29.03 -20.40
C ALA A 31 19.12 28.32 -21.48
N LYS A 32 18.99 26.98 -21.42
CA LYS A 32 18.25 26.16 -22.38
C LYS A 32 16.82 25.83 -21.94
N SER A 33 16.49 26.08 -20.68
CA SER A 33 15.14 25.90 -20.12
C SER A 33 14.52 27.23 -19.74
N LYS A 34 13.27 27.46 -20.12
CA LYS A 34 12.53 28.69 -19.78
C LYS A 34 11.12 28.40 -19.27
N HIS A 35 10.66 29.26 -18.37
CA HIS A 35 9.26 29.32 -17.93
C HIS A 35 8.70 30.70 -18.30
N ILE A 36 7.56 30.72 -19.02
CA ILE A 36 6.99 31.95 -19.59
C ILE A 36 5.49 32.00 -19.27
N THR A 37 5.04 33.15 -18.79
CA THR A 37 3.61 33.49 -18.71
C THR A 37 3.28 34.41 -19.87
N THR A 38 2.29 34.08 -20.69
CA THR A 38 1.94 34.84 -21.89
C THR A 38 0.45 35.13 -21.95
N GLU A 39 0.11 36.16 -22.73
CA GLU A 39 -1.22 36.44 -23.25
C GLU A 39 -1.26 35.98 -24.72
N ALA A 40 -2.45 35.72 -25.27
CA ALA A 40 -2.64 35.23 -26.61
C ALA A 40 -1.97 36.17 -27.65
N GLY A 41 -1.12 35.60 -28.51
CA GLY A 41 -0.37 36.29 -29.55
C GLY A 41 0.87 37.07 -29.10
N LYS A 42 1.32 36.86 -27.83
CA LYS A 42 2.47 37.62 -27.28
C LYS A 42 3.74 36.79 -27.07
N LEU A 43 3.72 35.49 -27.24
CA LEU A 43 4.87 34.63 -26.99
C LEU A 43 6.13 35.08 -27.75
N ALA A 44 5.99 35.47 -29.02
CA ALA A 44 7.09 35.94 -29.85
C ALA A 44 7.77 37.22 -29.30
N SER A 45 7.10 38.02 -28.50
CA SER A 45 7.65 39.22 -27.85
C SER A 45 8.41 38.92 -26.56
N LEU A 46 8.20 37.72 -25.99
CA LEU A 46 8.78 37.29 -24.71
C LEU A 46 10.04 36.43 -24.87
N ILE A 47 10.27 35.92 -26.10
CA ILE A 47 11.44 35.11 -26.45
C ILE A 47 12.27 35.86 -27.48
N SER A 48 13.54 36.12 -27.18
CA SER A 48 14.44 36.81 -28.12
C SER A 48 14.67 35.95 -29.37
N SER A 49 14.98 36.60 -30.49
CA SER A 49 15.30 35.89 -31.74
C SER A 49 16.53 34.98 -31.62
N SER A 50 17.48 35.31 -30.74
CA SER A 50 18.64 34.47 -30.44
C SER A 50 18.27 33.22 -29.64
N ASP A 51 17.25 33.29 -28.76
CA ASP A 51 16.84 32.19 -27.92
C ASP A 51 15.86 31.24 -28.61
N LYS A 52 15.08 31.74 -29.58
CA LYS A 52 14.02 30.99 -30.28
C LYS A 52 14.46 29.60 -30.76
N PHE A 53 15.68 29.46 -31.28
CA PHE A 53 16.20 28.21 -31.81
C PHE A 53 17.22 27.50 -30.92
N THR A 54 17.45 28.03 -29.69
CA THR A 54 18.40 27.45 -28.73
C THR A 54 17.74 26.86 -27.51
N ILE A 55 16.48 27.24 -27.21
CA ILE A 55 15.69 26.66 -26.09
C ILE A 55 15.39 25.21 -26.42
N GLU A 56 15.68 24.34 -25.45
CA GLU A 56 15.45 22.89 -25.49
C GLU A 56 14.27 22.46 -24.62
N SER A 57 13.96 23.20 -23.54
CA SER A 57 12.82 22.93 -22.66
C SER A 57 12.05 24.22 -22.37
N LEU A 58 10.71 24.19 -22.46
CA LEU A 58 9.85 25.36 -22.31
C LEU A 58 8.57 25.01 -21.55
N THR A 59 8.31 25.72 -20.46
CA THR A 59 7.04 25.69 -19.74
C THR A 59 6.29 26.98 -20.01
N ILE A 60 5.01 26.86 -20.42
CA ILE A 60 4.17 28.03 -20.73
C ILE A 60 2.92 28.01 -19.85
N THR A 61 2.57 29.20 -19.37
CA THR A 61 1.29 29.45 -18.68
C THR A 61 0.56 30.61 -19.37
N GLY A 62 -0.79 30.58 -19.36
CA GLY A 62 -1.63 31.58 -20.00
C GLY A 62 -2.19 31.13 -21.35
N ASP A 63 -2.71 32.10 -22.13
CA ASP A 63 -3.45 31.80 -23.35
C ASP A 63 -2.56 31.79 -24.58
N LEU A 64 -2.79 30.84 -25.49
CA LEU A 64 -2.06 30.64 -26.75
C LEU A 64 -3.03 30.63 -27.93
N ASN A 65 -2.81 31.53 -28.88
CA ASN A 65 -3.56 31.54 -30.14
C ASN A 65 -2.69 31.09 -31.34
N GLY A 66 -3.18 31.28 -32.57
CA GLY A 66 -2.50 30.83 -33.78
C GLY A 66 -1.09 31.43 -33.99
N ASP A 67 -0.87 32.67 -33.59
CA ASP A 67 0.45 33.32 -33.69
C ASP A 67 1.46 32.66 -32.75
N ASP A 68 1.04 32.32 -31.54
CA ASP A 68 1.89 31.62 -30.56
C ASP A 68 2.17 30.18 -31.00
N ILE A 69 1.17 29.49 -31.54
CA ILE A 69 1.32 28.12 -32.03
C ILE A 69 2.26 28.09 -33.23
N LEU A 70 2.18 29.05 -34.18
CA LEU A 70 3.16 29.16 -35.26
C LEU A 70 4.57 29.35 -34.72
N PHE A 71 4.75 30.22 -33.71
CA PHE A 71 6.04 30.45 -33.09
C PHE A 71 6.59 29.19 -32.44
N LEU A 72 5.76 28.42 -31.72
CA LEU A 72 6.11 27.12 -31.13
C LEU A 72 6.46 26.10 -32.22
N ARG A 73 5.71 26.03 -33.30
CA ARG A 73 6.03 25.14 -34.42
C ARG A 73 7.44 25.41 -34.97
N GLU A 74 7.82 26.67 -35.13
CA GLU A 74 9.17 27.02 -35.59
C GLU A 74 10.24 26.63 -34.59
N MET A 75 9.97 26.74 -33.29
CA MET A 75 10.86 26.27 -32.21
C MET A 75 10.97 24.74 -32.19
N THR A 76 9.93 24.02 -32.62
CA THR A 76 9.90 22.55 -32.69
C THR A 76 10.28 22.01 -34.09
N GLY A 77 10.91 22.80 -34.91
CA GLY A 77 11.52 22.36 -36.16
C GLY A 77 10.67 22.48 -37.42
N ARG A 78 9.52 23.19 -37.44
CA ARG A 78 8.66 23.36 -38.62
C ARG A 78 8.11 24.76 -38.73
N ASP A 79 8.23 25.36 -39.96
CA ASP A 79 7.63 26.66 -40.26
C ASP A 79 6.13 26.57 -40.65
N PHE A 80 5.58 27.69 -41.06
CA PHE A 80 4.19 27.82 -41.54
C PHE A 80 3.85 26.89 -42.70
N ASN A 81 4.79 26.61 -43.61
CA ASN A 81 4.62 25.76 -44.79
C ASN A 81 5.08 24.30 -44.52
N GLY A 82 5.49 23.96 -43.32
CA GLY A 82 6.00 22.63 -42.95
C GLY A 82 7.47 22.41 -43.30
N ASN A 83 8.21 23.43 -43.75
CA ASN A 83 9.64 23.31 -43.99
C ASN A 83 10.41 23.21 -42.69
N ALA A 84 11.60 22.60 -42.75
CA ALA A 84 12.45 22.46 -41.55
C ALA A 84 12.97 23.83 -41.08
N THR A 85 13.01 24.00 -39.75
CA THR A 85 13.69 25.12 -39.08
C THR A 85 14.81 24.60 -38.16
N ASP A 86 15.64 25.51 -37.63
CA ASP A 86 16.71 25.16 -36.68
C ASP A 86 16.21 24.95 -35.24
N GLY A 87 14.91 24.84 -35.03
CA GLY A 87 14.26 24.67 -33.75
C GLY A 87 14.75 23.41 -32.99
N LYS A 88 15.08 23.58 -31.74
CA LYS A 88 15.62 22.53 -30.85
C LYS A 88 14.72 22.20 -29.67
N LEU A 89 13.54 22.81 -29.58
CA LEU A 89 12.61 22.58 -28.51
C LEU A 89 12.16 21.10 -28.47
N GLY A 90 12.64 20.38 -27.49
CA GLY A 90 12.35 18.96 -27.27
C GLY A 90 11.31 18.72 -26.16
N GLU A 91 11.33 19.53 -25.13
CA GLU A 91 10.39 19.40 -24.02
C GLU A 91 9.47 20.60 -23.93
N LEU A 92 8.16 20.36 -23.97
CA LEU A 92 7.14 21.40 -23.94
C LEU A 92 6.07 21.09 -22.89
N ASP A 93 6.01 21.89 -21.83
CA ASP A 93 4.96 21.81 -20.81
C ASP A 93 3.93 22.93 -20.99
N LEU A 94 2.73 22.53 -21.39
CA LEU A 94 1.55 23.39 -21.56
C LEU A 94 0.48 23.12 -20.50
N SER A 95 0.79 22.38 -19.45
CA SER A 95 -0.20 21.91 -18.44
C SER A 95 -1.06 23.03 -17.83
N ASN A 96 -0.51 24.25 -17.76
CA ASN A 96 -1.18 25.44 -17.22
C ASN A 96 -1.38 26.53 -18.31
N ALA A 97 -1.30 26.18 -19.58
CA ALA A 97 -1.67 27.01 -20.69
C ALA A 97 -3.10 26.68 -21.17
N ASN A 98 -3.67 27.57 -22.00
CA ASN A 98 -4.94 27.32 -22.69
C ASN A 98 -4.76 27.57 -24.18
N ILE A 99 -5.32 26.71 -25.02
CA ILE A 99 -5.44 26.99 -26.45
C ILE A 99 -6.73 27.78 -26.64
N VAL A 100 -6.62 28.98 -27.24
CA VAL A 100 -7.75 29.84 -27.53
C VAL A 100 -7.88 30.06 -29.04
N ALA A 101 -9.09 30.32 -29.50
CA ALA A 101 -9.33 30.66 -30.91
C ALA A 101 -8.75 32.04 -31.23
N GLY A 102 -8.30 32.22 -32.49
CA GLY A 102 -7.81 33.51 -32.97
C GLY A 102 -6.34 33.49 -33.41
N GLY A 103 -5.80 34.65 -33.66
CA GLY A 103 -4.47 34.80 -34.29
C GLY A 103 -4.44 34.37 -35.76
N SER A 104 -3.25 34.43 -36.36
CA SER A 104 -3.02 33.95 -37.72
C SER A 104 -3.08 32.42 -37.81
N PRO A 105 -3.34 31.85 -38.99
CA PRO A 105 -3.18 30.40 -39.15
C PRO A 105 -1.76 29.97 -38.79
N TYR A 106 -1.64 28.84 -38.13
CA TYR A 106 -0.33 28.30 -37.70
C TYR A 106 0.32 27.35 -38.70
N TYR A 107 -0.46 26.87 -39.69
CA TYR A 107 0.01 25.95 -40.71
C TYR A 107 -0.79 26.08 -42.00
N LYS A 108 -0.13 25.87 -43.14
CA LYS A 108 -0.75 25.86 -44.46
C LYS A 108 -0.24 24.67 -45.27
N GLN A 109 -1.17 23.85 -45.76
CA GLN A 109 -0.91 22.82 -46.75
C GLN A 109 -1.84 23.08 -47.94
N TYR A 110 -3.01 22.46 -48.01
CA TYR A 110 -4.07 22.78 -48.97
C TYR A 110 -5.02 23.84 -48.43
N PHE A 111 -5.15 23.88 -47.11
CA PHE A 111 -5.97 24.83 -46.34
C PHE A 111 -5.13 25.53 -45.28
N ASN A 112 -5.63 26.63 -44.76
CA ASN A 112 -5.07 27.30 -43.60
C ASN A 112 -5.64 26.65 -42.33
N TYR A 113 -4.77 26.22 -41.42
CA TYR A 113 -5.15 25.65 -40.11
C TYR A 113 -4.99 26.70 -39.02
N SER A 114 -6.06 26.94 -38.29
CA SER A 114 -6.14 27.95 -37.22
C SER A 114 -6.47 27.28 -35.88
N THR A 115 -6.18 27.97 -34.79
CA THR A 115 -6.50 27.48 -33.45
C THR A 115 -8.00 27.51 -33.14
N GLU A 116 -8.46 26.51 -32.43
CA GLU A 116 -9.79 26.42 -31.86
C GLU A 116 -9.64 26.25 -30.33
N ALA A 117 -10.58 26.79 -29.56
CA ALA A 117 -10.50 26.74 -28.13
C ALA A 117 -10.44 25.28 -27.63
N ASN A 118 -9.59 25.03 -26.64
CA ASN A 118 -9.42 23.71 -25.99
C ASN A 118 -9.12 22.55 -26.94
N THR A 119 -8.50 22.84 -28.08
CA THR A 119 -8.27 21.87 -29.16
C THR A 119 -6.81 21.85 -29.60
N ILE A 120 -6.20 20.66 -29.61
CA ILE A 120 -4.97 20.44 -30.39
C ILE A 120 -5.38 20.24 -31.82
N GLY A 121 -5.05 21.23 -32.68
CA GLY A 121 -5.53 21.29 -34.07
C GLY A 121 -4.81 20.31 -34.98
N GLU A 122 -5.37 20.15 -36.19
CA GLU A 122 -4.74 19.34 -37.26
C GLU A 122 -3.36 19.86 -37.59
N HIS A 123 -2.38 18.95 -37.76
CA HIS A 123 -0.99 19.25 -38.10
C HIS A 123 -0.26 20.18 -37.11
N MET A 124 -0.82 20.43 -35.91
CA MET A 124 -0.27 21.42 -34.97
C MET A 124 1.19 21.13 -34.57
N PHE A 125 1.54 19.88 -34.39
CA PHE A 125 2.90 19.41 -34.09
C PHE A 125 3.38 18.32 -35.06
N GLU A 126 2.92 18.36 -36.30
CA GLU A 126 3.36 17.45 -37.34
C GLU A 126 4.88 17.52 -37.58
N ASN A 127 5.55 16.36 -37.72
CA ASN A 127 6.99 16.25 -37.95
C ASN A 127 7.87 17.04 -36.96
N SER A 128 7.39 17.27 -35.74
CA SER A 128 8.10 18.05 -34.72
C SER A 128 9.32 17.34 -34.14
N THR A 129 10.24 18.13 -33.57
CA THR A 129 11.41 17.61 -32.84
C THR A 129 11.11 17.32 -31.38
N ILE A 130 9.86 17.48 -30.91
CA ILE A 130 9.42 17.26 -29.54
C ILE A 130 9.72 15.81 -29.12
N THR A 131 10.38 15.67 -27.97
CA THR A 131 10.62 14.39 -27.31
C THR A 131 9.62 14.15 -26.19
N LYS A 132 9.18 15.23 -25.51
CA LYS A 132 8.20 15.19 -24.44
C LYS A 132 7.25 16.37 -24.50
N ILE A 133 5.94 16.09 -24.33
CA ILE A 133 4.93 17.15 -24.26
C ILE A 133 3.89 16.84 -23.19
N ILE A 134 3.52 17.87 -22.41
CA ILE A 134 2.37 17.86 -21.50
C ILE A 134 1.32 18.80 -22.07
N LEU A 135 0.16 18.26 -22.45
CA LEU A 135 -0.92 19.04 -23.04
C LEU A 135 -1.69 19.85 -21.99
N PRO A 136 -2.32 20.98 -22.40
CA PRO A 136 -3.16 21.78 -21.51
C PRO A 136 -4.28 20.96 -20.86
N LYS A 137 -4.51 21.17 -19.56
CA LYS A 137 -5.60 20.50 -18.80
C LYS A 137 -6.99 20.81 -19.37
N THR A 138 -7.14 21.90 -20.11
CA THR A 138 -8.39 22.32 -20.73
C THR A 138 -8.69 21.64 -22.07
N VAL A 139 -7.73 20.91 -22.65
CA VAL A 139 -7.90 20.25 -23.96
C VAL A 139 -8.95 19.15 -23.87
N THR A 140 -9.93 19.23 -24.78
CA THR A 140 -11.01 18.25 -24.92
C THR A 140 -10.93 17.46 -26.23
N ILE A 141 -10.27 18.01 -27.24
CA ILE A 141 -10.17 17.42 -28.59
C ILE A 141 -8.71 17.45 -29.08
N ILE A 142 -8.24 16.32 -29.57
CA ILE A 142 -7.00 16.19 -30.35
C ILE A 142 -7.43 15.82 -31.78
N LYS A 143 -7.23 16.72 -32.73
CA LYS A 143 -7.64 16.48 -34.11
C LYS A 143 -6.71 15.51 -34.85
N GLY A 144 -7.13 15.07 -36.01
CA GLY A 144 -6.33 14.19 -36.86
C GLY A 144 -5.00 14.81 -37.26
N ASN A 145 -4.00 13.97 -37.57
CA ASN A 145 -2.65 14.39 -37.97
C ASN A 145 -1.89 15.31 -36.98
N SER A 146 -2.42 15.58 -35.77
CA SER A 146 -1.86 16.59 -34.86
C SER A 146 -0.37 16.39 -34.56
N PHE A 147 0.09 15.16 -34.43
CA PHE A 147 1.49 14.76 -34.17
C PHE A 147 2.02 13.80 -35.23
N ILE A 148 1.39 13.71 -36.38
CA ILE A 148 1.82 12.79 -37.43
C ILE A 148 3.31 12.93 -37.72
N ALA A 149 4.02 11.81 -37.83
CA ALA A 149 5.44 11.72 -38.14
C ALA A 149 6.39 12.44 -37.13
N SER A 150 5.93 12.78 -35.93
CA SER A 150 6.78 13.29 -34.83
C SER A 150 7.61 12.13 -34.26
N SER A 151 8.58 11.69 -35.06
CA SER A 151 9.34 10.45 -34.81
C SER A 151 10.21 10.47 -33.57
N LYS A 152 10.47 11.64 -32.98
CA LYS A 152 11.24 11.81 -31.73
C LYS A 152 10.39 11.81 -30.48
N LEU A 153 9.05 11.86 -30.61
CA LEU A 153 8.15 11.88 -29.44
C LEU A 153 8.26 10.57 -28.67
N GLU A 154 8.75 10.68 -27.44
CA GLU A 154 8.92 9.55 -26.50
C GLU A 154 7.84 9.50 -25.44
N ASP A 155 7.35 10.67 -24.99
CA ASP A 155 6.40 10.82 -23.90
C ASP A 155 5.37 11.93 -24.19
N ILE A 156 4.10 11.63 -23.92
CA ILE A 156 3.01 12.59 -24.02
C ILE A 156 2.02 12.42 -22.86
N THR A 157 1.72 13.52 -22.17
CA THR A 157 0.65 13.56 -21.18
C THR A 157 -0.60 14.19 -21.79
N ILE A 158 -1.64 13.36 -21.97
CA ILE A 158 -2.95 13.78 -22.47
C ILE A 158 -3.87 14.00 -21.26
N PRO A 159 -4.60 15.14 -21.16
CA PRO A 159 -5.47 15.39 -20.02
C PRO A 159 -6.69 14.47 -20.03
N GLU A 160 -7.18 14.10 -18.82
CA GLU A 160 -8.35 13.23 -18.65
C GLU A 160 -9.64 13.80 -19.27
N ASN A 161 -9.69 15.12 -19.49
CA ASN A 161 -10.82 15.81 -20.11
C ASN A 161 -10.90 15.61 -21.62
N ALA A 162 -9.86 15.07 -22.25
CA ALA A 162 -9.89 14.78 -23.68
C ALA A 162 -10.87 13.64 -23.95
N THR A 163 -11.82 13.89 -24.84
CA THR A 163 -12.89 12.95 -25.20
C THR A 163 -12.81 12.48 -26.64
N SER A 164 -11.92 13.08 -27.44
CA SER A 164 -11.75 12.74 -28.85
C SER A 164 -10.28 12.82 -29.26
N ILE A 165 -9.81 11.79 -29.96
CA ILE A 165 -8.52 11.74 -30.68
C ILE A 165 -8.83 11.33 -32.11
N GLY A 166 -8.43 12.16 -33.06
CA GLY A 166 -8.71 11.97 -34.49
C GLY A 166 -7.80 10.95 -35.18
N ASP A 167 -8.18 10.60 -36.40
CA ASP A 167 -7.41 9.66 -37.24
C ASP A 167 -5.98 10.17 -37.49
N LEU A 168 -5.01 9.25 -37.52
CA LEU A 168 -3.59 9.53 -37.76
C LEU A 168 -2.92 10.47 -36.73
N ALA A 169 -3.57 10.80 -35.62
CA ALA A 169 -3.09 11.83 -34.71
C ALA A 169 -1.64 11.61 -34.25
N PHE A 170 -1.22 10.37 -34.03
CA PHE A 170 0.14 9.97 -33.61
C PHE A 170 0.80 9.00 -34.60
N LYS A 171 0.32 8.92 -35.83
CA LYS A 171 0.90 8.03 -36.83
C LYS A 171 2.37 8.33 -37.04
N GLY A 172 3.22 7.31 -36.94
CA GLY A 172 4.67 7.44 -37.18
C GLY A 172 5.44 8.08 -36.00
N CYS A 173 4.87 8.21 -34.82
CA CYS A 173 5.59 8.59 -33.61
C CYS A 173 6.46 7.39 -33.14
N SER A 174 7.52 7.12 -33.91
CA SER A 174 8.28 5.87 -33.80
C SER A 174 9.10 5.71 -32.52
N SER A 175 9.36 6.78 -31.76
CA SER A 175 10.05 6.73 -30.45
C SER A 175 9.13 6.54 -29.27
N LEU A 176 7.81 6.63 -29.47
CA LEU A 176 6.82 6.49 -28.39
C LEU A 176 6.87 5.07 -27.81
N LYS A 177 6.97 4.98 -26.47
CA LYS A 177 7.13 3.69 -25.75
C LYS A 177 5.85 3.24 -25.07
N GLU A 178 5.04 4.18 -24.60
CA GLU A 178 3.80 3.93 -23.90
C GLU A 178 2.74 4.93 -24.33
N PHE A 179 1.47 4.52 -24.39
CA PHE A 179 0.37 5.41 -24.73
C PHE A 179 -0.87 5.08 -23.90
N SER A 180 -1.41 6.11 -23.22
CA SER A 180 -2.64 6.02 -22.46
C SER A 180 -3.74 6.82 -23.14
N PHE A 181 -4.78 6.12 -23.61
CA PHE A 181 -5.96 6.81 -24.14
C PHE A 181 -6.75 7.45 -23.00
N PRO A 182 -7.19 8.71 -23.14
CA PRO A 182 -8.14 9.33 -22.23
C PRO A 182 -9.53 8.70 -22.41
N LYS A 183 -10.56 9.23 -21.74
CA LYS A 183 -11.94 8.69 -21.81
C LYS A 183 -12.61 8.84 -23.19
N VAL A 184 -12.01 8.25 -24.21
CA VAL A 184 -12.57 8.20 -25.57
C VAL A 184 -13.53 7.01 -25.72
N GLN A 185 -14.55 7.14 -26.57
CA GLN A 185 -15.46 6.03 -26.91
C GLN A 185 -14.93 5.16 -28.06
N LYS A 186 -14.02 5.72 -28.85
CA LYS A 186 -13.51 5.11 -30.09
C LYS A 186 -12.02 5.36 -30.20
N ILE A 187 -11.24 4.35 -30.54
CA ILE A 187 -9.85 4.47 -30.94
C ILE A 187 -9.83 4.66 -32.47
N ALA A 188 -9.40 5.83 -32.90
CA ALA A 188 -9.51 6.29 -34.27
C ALA A 188 -8.57 5.53 -35.24
N GLY A 189 -8.89 5.62 -36.55
CA GLY A 189 -8.13 4.92 -37.57
C GLY A 189 -6.69 5.40 -37.68
N GLU A 190 -5.75 4.46 -37.83
CA GLU A 190 -4.31 4.70 -37.92
C GLU A 190 -3.71 5.59 -36.81
N VAL A 191 -4.42 5.78 -35.72
CA VAL A 191 -4.04 6.74 -34.66
C VAL A 191 -2.61 6.56 -34.14
N LEU A 192 -2.15 5.31 -33.98
CA LEU A 192 -0.80 4.92 -33.52
C LEU A 192 -0.06 4.09 -34.60
N SER A 193 -0.55 4.06 -35.81
CA SER A 193 0.08 3.29 -36.90
C SER A 193 1.54 3.70 -37.08
N GLY A 194 2.47 2.73 -37.09
CA GLY A 194 3.90 2.99 -37.28
C GLY A 194 4.63 3.48 -36.03
N CYS A 195 4.02 3.40 -34.85
CA CYS A 195 4.71 3.60 -33.56
C CYS A 195 5.58 2.37 -33.24
N ALA A 196 6.68 2.21 -33.95
CA ALA A 196 7.47 0.97 -33.98
C ALA A 196 8.12 0.58 -32.66
N ASN A 197 8.34 1.53 -31.72
CA ASN A 197 8.90 1.28 -30.40
C ASN A 197 7.84 1.25 -29.28
N LEU A 198 6.55 1.32 -29.61
CA LEU A 198 5.46 1.25 -28.65
C LEU A 198 5.45 -0.13 -27.97
N LEU A 199 5.54 -0.14 -26.65
CA LEU A 199 5.59 -1.33 -25.83
C LEU A 199 4.27 -1.60 -25.10
N ILE A 200 3.63 -0.54 -24.59
CA ILE A 200 2.45 -0.62 -23.73
C ILE A 200 1.37 0.34 -24.21
N VAL A 201 0.13 -0.15 -24.25
CA VAL A 201 -1.06 0.66 -24.52
C VAL A 201 -2.11 0.46 -23.44
N HIS A 202 -2.66 1.58 -22.93
CA HIS A 202 -3.78 1.57 -21.98
C HIS A 202 -5.08 1.99 -22.69
N ILE A 203 -6.09 1.12 -22.64
CA ILE A 203 -7.42 1.32 -23.23
C ILE A 203 -8.44 1.54 -22.11
N PRO A 204 -9.08 2.73 -22.00
CA PRO A 204 -10.04 3.04 -20.95
C PRO A 204 -11.35 2.26 -21.11
N SER A 205 -12.11 2.10 -20.03
CA SER A 205 -13.38 1.35 -20.00
C SER A 205 -14.48 1.93 -20.91
N THR A 206 -14.29 3.15 -21.41
CA THR A 206 -15.27 3.82 -22.29
C THR A 206 -15.19 3.39 -23.76
N VAL A 207 -14.13 2.66 -24.16
CA VAL A 207 -13.90 2.31 -25.56
C VAL A 207 -14.85 1.19 -26.01
N THR A 208 -15.56 1.42 -27.11
CA THR A 208 -16.47 0.44 -27.72
C THR A 208 -15.95 -0.09 -29.06
N SER A 209 -15.02 0.63 -29.70
CA SER A 209 -14.45 0.23 -30.99
C SER A 209 -13.02 0.70 -31.20
N ILE A 210 -12.27 -0.10 -31.92
CA ILE A 210 -10.92 0.18 -32.41
C ILE A 210 -10.98 0.15 -33.94
N ASP A 211 -10.69 1.27 -34.59
CA ASP A 211 -10.86 1.41 -36.02
C ASP A 211 -9.72 0.78 -36.85
N TYR A 212 -9.84 0.93 -38.15
CA TYR A 212 -8.91 0.37 -39.12
C TYR A 212 -7.46 0.80 -38.86
N MET A 213 -6.54 -0.16 -38.91
CA MET A 213 -5.09 0.05 -38.82
C MET A 213 -4.62 0.85 -37.58
N ALA A 214 -5.44 0.95 -36.52
CA ALA A 214 -5.17 1.83 -35.37
C ALA A 214 -3.78 1.60 -34.73
N PHE A 215 -3.33 0.35 -34.64
CA PHE A 215 -2.04 -0.09 -34.10
C PHE A 215 -1.16 -0.78 -35.19
N ALA A 216 -1.45 -0.59 -36.46
CA ALA A 216 -0.69 -1.25 -37.50
C ALA A 216 0.80 -0.87 -37.43
N ASN A 217 1.69 -1.83 -37.60
CA ASN A 217 3.15 -1.68 -37.53
C ASN A 217 3.70 -1.24 -36.14
N CYS A 218 2.97 -1.47 -35.07
CA CYS A 218 3.50 -1.40 -33.71
C CYS A 218 4.27 -2.70 -33.38
N ASN A 219 5.42 -2.86 -34.01
CA ASN A 219 6.15 -4.14 -34.08
C ASN A 219 6.73 -4.60 -32.72
N LYS A 220 6.79 -3.72 -31.72
CA LYS A 220 7.29 -4.03 -30.37
C LYS A 220 6.20 -4.03 -29.31
N LEU A 221 4.92 -3.91 -29.70
CA LEU A 221 3.82 -3.91 -28.74
C LEU A 221 3.79 -5.23 -27.97
N SER A 222 4.09 -5.17 -26.68
CA SER A 222 4.20 -6.32 -25.78
C SER A 222 3.06 -6.41 -24.79
N GLU A 223 2.40 -5.27 -24.51
CA GLU A 223 1.29 -5.22 -23.56
C GLU A 223 0.14 -4.32 -24.06
N ILE A 224 -1.08 -4.85 -23.98
CA ILE A 224 -2.32 -4.09 -24.11
C ILE A 224 -3.06 -4.23 -22.78
N ARG A 225 -3.31 -3.12 -22.09
CA ARG A 225 -4.08 -3.07 -20.84
C ARG A 225 -5.45 -2.49 -21.12
N SER A 226 -6.46 -3.32 -21.16
CA SER A 226 -7.84 -2.92 -21.44
C SER A 226 -8.67 -2.90 -20.17
N ALA A 227 -9.23 -1.74 -19.83
CA ALA A 227 -10.20 -1.61 -18.75
C ALA A 227 -11.65 -1.89 -19.21
N VAL A 228 -11.84 -2.39 -20.43
CA VAL A 228 -13.16 -2.65 -21.04
C VAL A 228 -13.63 -4.05 -20.67
N GLU A 229 -14.84 -4.17 -20.12
CA GLU A 229 -15.43 -5.46 -19.75
C GLU A 229 -15.92 -6.24 -20.99
N ASP A 230 -16.62 -5.57 -21.92
CA ASP A 230 -17.05 -6.12 -23.19
C ASP A 230 -16.01 -5.82 -24.28
N ALA A 231 -15.41 -6.85 -24.88
CA ALA A 231 -14.35 -6.71 -25.85
C ALA A 231 -14.71 -5.73 -26.97
N PRO A 232 -13.95 -4.61 -27.15
CA PRO A 232 -14.25 -3.63 -28.20
C PRO A 232 -14.24 -4.26 -29.59
N SER A 233 -15.10 -3.79 -30.49
CA SER A 233 -15.08 -4.22 -31.88
C SER A 233 -13.77 -3.79 -32.57
N ILE A 234 -13.20 -4.65 -33.41
CA ILE A 234 -11.92 -4.42 -34.10
C ILE A 234 -12.12 -4.18 -35.58
N GLY A 235 -11.64 -3.05 -36.08
CA GLY A 235 -11.64 -2.68 -37.47
C GLY A 235 -10.60 -3.43 -38.29
N TYR A 236 -10.69 -3.25 -39.62
CA TYR A 236 -9.82 -3.92 -40.57
C TYR A 236 -8.35 -3.64 -40.32
N ASN A 237 -7.54 -4.69 -40.21
CA ASN A 237 -6.09 -4.61 -39.99
C ASN A 237 -5.65 -3.77 -38.78
N ALA A 238 -6.49 -3.57 -37.75
CA ALA A 238 -6.19 -2.74 -36.58
C ALA A 238 -4.85 -3.10 -35.92
N PHE A 239 -4.50 -4.38 -35.88
CA PHE A 239 -3.25 -4.91 -35.31
C PHE A 239 -2.33 -5.53 -36.37
N GLN A 240 -2.35 -5.03 -37.58
CA GLN A 240 -1.47 -5.54 -38.64
C GLN A 240 0.00 -5.39 -38.21
N ASN A 241 0.79 -6.47 -38.34
CA ASN A 241 2.21 -6.57 -37.95
C ASN A 241 2.50 -6.34 -36.45
N VAL A 242 1.49 -6.44 -35.59
CA VAL A 242 1.67 -6.57 -34.13
C VAL A 242 2.01 -8.03 -33.81
N PRO A 243 2.97 -8.32 -32.91
CA PRO A 243 3.34 -9.70 -32.55
C PRO A 243 2.28 -10.33 -31.60
N MET A 244 1.06 -10.59 -32.11
CA MET A 244 -0.11 -11.00 -31.32
C MET A 244 0.10 -12.28 -30.52
N GLN A 245 1.03 -13.14 -30.93
CA GLN A 245 1.35 -14.38 -30.20
C GLN A 245 2.21 -14.12 -28.95
N GLU A 246 2.92 -12.99 -28.90
CA GLU A 246 3.81 -12.62 -27.81
C GLU A 246 3.19 -11.52 -26.93
N THR A 247 2.32 -10.69 -27.52
CA THR A 247 1.66 -9.58 -26.84
C THR A 247 0.73 -10.10 -25.75
N LYS A 248 0.90 -9.61 -24.54
CA LYS A 248 -0.02 -9.85 -23.42
C LYS A 248 -1.19 -8.87 -23.48
N VAL A 249 -2.40 -9.39 -23.39
CA VAL A 249 -3.62 -8.57 -23.31
C VAL A 249 -4.20 -8.74 -21.91
N TYR A 250 -4.04 -7.72 -21.10
CA TYR A 250 -4.64 -7.66 -19.76
C TYR A 250 -6.06 -7.13 -19.89
N VAL A 251 -7.02 -7.83 -19.30
CA VAL A 251 -8.46 -7.51 -19.34
C VAL A 251 -9.06 -7.58 -17.93
N PRO A 252 -10.19 -6.90 -17.66
CA PRO A 252 -10.83 -6.96 -16.36
C PRO A 252 -11.16 -8.39 -15.94
N GLN A 253 -11.27 -8.58 -14.64
CA GLN A 253 -11.54 -9.86 -14.03
C GLN A 253 -12.87 -10.47 -14.51
N GLY A 254 -12.86 -11.75 -14.89
CA GLY A 254 -14.03 -12.45 -15.45
C GLY A 254 -14.22 -12.25 -16.96
N CYS A 255 -13.43 -11.38 -17.61
CA CYS A 255 -13.62 -10.99 -19.01
C CYS A 255 -12.73 -11.74 -20.01
N ALA A 256 -11.74 -12.55 -19.56
CA ALA A 256 -10.84 -13.23 -20.49
C ALA A 256 -11.54 -14.09 -21.52
N ASN A 257 -12.61 -14.79 -21.14
CA ASN A 257 -13.37 -15.65 -22.06
C ASN A 257 -14.11 -14.83 -23.13
N ILE A 258 -14.58 -13.61 -22.79
CA ILE A 258 -15.21 -12.69 -23.74
C ILE A 258 -14.21 -12.30 -24.81
N TYR A 259 -13.01 -11.89 -24.42
CA TYR A 259 -11.94 -11.51 -25.34
C TYR A 259 -11.42 -12.70 -26.19
N LYS A 260 -11.29 -13.89 -25.61
CA LYS A 260 -10.83 -15.10 -26.32
C LYS A 260 -11.74 -15.51 -27.47
N ILE A 261 -13.04 -15.18 -27.40
CA ILE A 261 -14.00 -15.51 -28.47
C ILE A 261 -14.34 -14.31 -29.37
N ALA A 262 -13.98 -13.09 -28.98
CA ALA A 262 -14.27 -11.88 -29.73
C ALA A 262 -13.42 -11.80 -31.01
N ASN A 263 -14.06 -11.38 -32.12
CA ASN A 263 -13.39 -11.26 -33.41
C ASN A 263 -12.21 -10.29 -33.35
N GLY A 264 -11.06 -10.72 -33.85
CA GLY A 264 -9.80 -9.96 -33.83
C GLY A 264 -9.03 -10.12 -32.53
N TRP A 265 -9.68 -10.12 -31.36
CA TRP A 265 -9.05 -10.39 -30.07
C TRP A 265 -8.62 -11.85 -29.92
N SER A 266 -9.39 -12.79 -30.47
CA SER A 266 -9.08 -14.22 -30.48
C SER A 266 -7.74 -14.59 -31.16
N ASN A 267 -7.12 -13.64 -31.87
CA ASN A 267 -5.78 -13.81 -32.45
C ASN A 267 -4.65 -13.65 -31.42
N PHE A 268 -4.95 -13.05 -30.24
CA PHE A 268 -3.99 -12.93 -29.14
C PHE A 268 -4.02 -14.22 -28.30
N THR A 269 -2.87 -14.85 -28.11
CA THR A 269 -2.77 -16.10 -27.35
C THR A 269 -2.65 -15.87 -25.85
N ASN A 270 -2.17 -14.68 -25.43
CA ASN A 270 -1.88 -14.33 -24.05
C ASN A 270 -2.91 -13.32 -23.50
N ILE A 271 -4.17 -13.75 -23.35
CA ILE A 271 -5.22 -12.93 -22.72
C ILE A 271 -5.27 -13.29 -21.23
N ILE A 272 -4.95 -12.31 -20.39
CA ILE A 272 -4.74 -12.42 -18.95
C ILE A 272 -5.75 -11.51 -18.25
N GLU A 273 -6.45 -12.04 -17.24
CA GLU A 273 -7.29 -11.17 -16.41
C GLU A 273 -6.41 -10.32 -15.49
N GLU A 274 -6.58 -8.99 -15.59
CA GLU A 274 -6.05 -8.12 -14.55
C GLU A 274 -6.89 -8.33 -13.29
N GLY A 275 -6.31 -9.11 -12.34
CA GLY A 275 -6.50 -8.78 -10.97
C GLY A 275 -5.47 -7.68 -10.69
N ASP A 276 -5.82 -6.68 -9.95
CA ASP A 276 -4.83 -5.90 -9.24
C ASP A 276 -4.14 -6.92 -8.31
N ASP A 277 -3.00 -7.47 -8.74
CA ASP A 277 -2.28 -8.50 -7.99
C ASP A 277 -1.87 -7.99 -6.60
N ASP A 278 -1.99 -6.66 -6.39
CA ASP A 278 -1.76 -5.97 -5.12
C ASP A 278 -3.05 -5.40 -4.49
N ALA A 279 -4.22 -5.42 -5.15
CA ALA A 279 -5.47 -4.99 -4.53
C ALA A 279 -6.10 -6.12 -3.68
N PRO A 280 -6.50 -5.83 -2.43
CA PRO A 280 -7.15 -6.83 -1.60
C PRO A 280 -8.48 -7.30 -2.20
N PHE A 281 -8.70 -8.61 -2.21
CA PHE A 281 -10.01 -9.17 -2.56
C PHE A 281 -11.02 -8.82 -1.47
N VAL A 282 -12.11 -8.13 -1.84
CA VAL A 282 -13.14 -7.71 -0.88
C VAL A 282 -14.35 -8.64 -0.97
N ALA A 283 -14.63 -9.37 0.12
CA ALA A 283 -15.78 -10.26 0.25
C ALA A 283 -16.76 -9.72 1.30
N ASN A 284 -17.92 -9.24 0.85
CA ASN A 284 -19.01 -8.80 1.73
C ASN A 284 -20.09 -9.88 1.77
N LEU A 285 -20.06 -10.75 2.79
CA LEU A 285 -21.00 -11.86 2.90
C LEU A 285 -22.32 -11.41 3.52
N THR A 286 -23.42 -11.69 2.83
CA THR A 286 -24.78 -11.55 3.38
C THR A 286 -25.29 -12.84 4.01
N GLN A 287 -24.67 -13.98 3.66
CA GLN A 287 -24.99 -15.31 4.16
C GLN A 287 -23.70 -16.09 4.45
N ALA A 288 -23.64 -16.75 5.60
CA ALA A 288 -22.53 -17.62 5.96
C ALA A 288 -22.44 -18.85 5.03
N GLY A 289 -21.22 -19.31 4.78
CA GLY A 289 -20.94 -20.48 3.92
C GLY A 289 -20.80 -20.12 2.43
N THR A 290 -20.75 -18.83 2.07
CA THR A 290 -20.76 -18.40 0.66
C THR A 290 -19.40 -17.90 0.15
N LEU A 291 -18.39 -17.77 1.00
CA LEU A 291 -17.07 -17.24 0.60
C LEU A 291 -16.44 -18.06 -0.54
N SER A 292 -16.52 -19.39 -0.47
CA SER A 292 -15.93 -20.26 -1.50
C SER A 292 -16.52 -20.00 -2.89
N SER A 293 -17.80 -19.66 -2.97
CA SER A 293 -18.47 -19.30 -4.23
C SER A 293 -18.01 -17.92 -4.74
N LEU A 294 -17.76 -16.97 -3.84
CA LEU A 294 -17.30 -15.62 -4.20
C LEU A 294 -15.85 -15.63 -4.71
N VAL A 295 -14.96 -16.36 -4.04
CA VAL A 295 -13.55 -16.41 -4.45
C VAL A 295 -13.33 -17.28 -5.68
N GLY A 296 -14.20 -18.27 -5.93
CA GLY A 296 -14.18 -19.13 -7.11
C GLY A 296 -12.77 -19.67 -7.45
N ASN A 297 -12.39 -19.56 -8.71
CA ASN A 297 -11.09 -20.04 -9.21
C ASN A 297 -9.88 -19.25 -8.66
N LYS A 298 -10.09 -18.09 -8.03
CA LYS A 298 -9.03 -17.25 -7.46
C LYS A 298 -8.60 -17.67 -6.08
N LYS A 299 -9.30 -18.61 -5.46
CA LYS A 299 -9.09 -19.07 -4.08
C LYS A 299 -7.62 -19.16 -3.67
N TYR A 300 -6.76 -19.70 -4.52
CA TYR A 300 -5.35 -19.91 -4.22
C TYR A 300 -4.41 -18.80 -4.72
N ALA A 301 -4.94 -17.83 -5.46
CA ALA A 301 -4.16 -16.69 -5.98
C ALA A 301 -4.26 -15.44 -5.08
N ILE A 302 -5.34 -15.33 -4.29
CA ILE A 302 -5.58 -14.17 -3.41
C ILE A 302 -4.51 -14.11 -2.34
N LYS A 303 -3.81 -12.96 -2.23
CA LYS A 303 -2.83 -12.65 -1.19
C LYS A 303 -3.43 -11.85 -0.04
N ASP A 304 -4.33 -10.93 -0.36
CA ASP A 304 -4.95 -10.00 0.56
C ASP A 304 -6.46 -10.17 0.54
N LEU A 305 -7.07 -10.50 1.69
CA LEU A 305 -8.52 -10.69 1.82
C LEU A 305 -9.09 -9.74 2.86
N ILE A 306 -10.03 -8.90 2.42
CA ILE A 306 -10.92 -8.15 3.31
C ILE A 306 -12.27 -8.88 3.32
N VAL A 307 -12.69 -9.38 4.48
CA VAL A 307 -13.96 -10.09 4.60
C VAL A 307 -14.84 -9.47 5.68
N SER A 308 -16.12 -9.33 5.36
CA SER A 308 -17.16 -8.81 6.26
C SER A 308 -18.41 -9.68 6.25
N GLY A 309 -19.27 -9.52 7.28
CA GLY A 309 -20.50 -10.29 7.42
C GLY A 309 -20.32 -11.62 8.16
N PRO A 310 -21.33 -12.53 8.11
CA PRO A 310 -21.32 -13.78 8.87
C PRO A 310 -20.42 -14.84 8.24
N LEU A 311 -19.58 -15.49 9.07
CA LEU A 311 -18.66 -16.56 8.68
C LEU A 311 -18.96 -17.82 9.50
N ASN A 312 -19.17 -18.95 8.83
CA ASN A 312 -19.29 -20.26 9.46
C ASN A 312 -18.10 -21.20 9.12
N GLY A 313 -18.21 -22.48 9.47
CA GLY A 313 -17.15 -23.47 9.25
C GLY A 313 -16.70 -23.60 7.79
N ASP A 314 -17.62 -23.50 6.82
CA ASP A 314 -17.31 -23.58 5.40
C ASP A 314 -16.44 -22.39 4.94
N ASP A 315 -16.76 -21.18 5.43
CA ASP A 315 -15.98 -19.97 5.14
C ASP A 315 -14.60 -20.02 5.79
N ILE A 316 -14.53 -20.50 7.04
CA ILE A 316 -13.26 -20.64 7.75
C ILE A 316 -12.37 -21.69 7.08
N LEU A 317 -12.92 -22.81 6.64
CA LEU A 317 -12.18 -23.79 5.84
C LEU A 317 -11.64 -23.15 4.56
N CYS A 318 -12.48 -22.39 3.86
CA CYS A 318 -12.06 -21.67 2.65
C CYS A 318 -10.86 -20.73 2.94
N ILE A 319 -10.93 -19.92 4.00
CA ILE A 319 -9.84 -19.01 4.42
C ILE A 319 -8.59 -19.82 4.79
N ARG A 320 -8.72 -20.93 5.53
CA ARG A 320 -7.58 -21.79 5.88
C ARG A 320 -6.87 -22.34 4.64
N GLU A 321 -7.64 -22.83 3.67
CA GLU A 321 -7.10 -23.37 2.42
C GLU A 321 -6.41 -22.26 1.60
N MET A 322 -6.96 -21.04 1.59
CA MET A 322 -6.32 -19.86 1.02
C MET A 322 -5.02 -19.51 1.74
N ALA A 323 -4.97 -19.69 3.07
CA ALA A 323 -3.82 -19.45 3.92
C ALA A 323 -2.89 -20.68 4.06
N GLY A 324 -2.98 -21.63 3.15
CA GLY A 324 -2.03 -22.73 3.01
C GLY A 324 -2.32 -23.99 3.83
N ARG A 325 -3.55 -24.18 4.39
CA ARG A 325 -3.90 -25.36 5.20
C ARG A 325 -5.30 -25.89 4.92
N ASP A 326 -5.41 -27.18 4.63
CA ASP A 326 -6.69 -27.86 4.47
C ASP A 326 -7.36 -28.22 5.82
N VAL A 327 -8.47 -28.93 5.74
CA VAL A 327 -9.24 -29.40 6.90
C VAL A 327 -8.45 -30.35 7.82
N ASN A 328 -7.44 -31.06 7.31
CA ASN A 328 -6.57 -31.95 8.07
C ASN A 328 -5.25 -31.25 8.50
N GLY A 329 -5.11 -29.95 8.22
CA GLY A 329 -3.88 -29.20 8.48
C GLY A 329 -2.75 -29.51 7.50
N LEU A 330 -3.01 -30.19 6.39
CA LEU A 330 -2.04 -30.46 5.31
C LEU A 330 -1.86 -29.19 4.45
N GLU A 331 -0.72 -29.13 3.76
CA GLU A 331 -0.43 -27.95 2.93
C GLU A 331 -1.32 -27.86 1.69
N THR A 332 -1.73 -26.64 1.37
CA THR A 332 -2.39 -26.27 0.12
C THR A 332 -1.52 -25.26 -0.64
N SER A 333 -1.89 -24.99 -1.89
CA SER A 333 -1.23 -23.96 -2.72
C SER A 333 -1.71 -22.53 -2.43
N GLY A 334 -2.43 -22.30 -1.33
CA GLY A 334 -2.93 -20.98 -0.95
C GLY A 334 -1.83 -19.97 -0.67
N ASN A 335 -2.04 -18.73 -1.12
CA ASN A 335 -1.11 -17.62 -1.03
C ASN A 335 -1.60 -16.47 -0.13
N LEU A 336 -2.70 -16.64 0.60
CA LEU A 336 -3.25 -15.63 1.50
C LEU A 336 -2.28 -15.36 2.65
N VAL A 337 -1.80 -14.11 2.73
CA VAL A 337 -0.89 -13.62 3.77
C VAL A 337 -1.53 -12.52 4.63
N ASN A 338 -2.41 -11.69 4.06
CA ASN A 338 -3.09 -10.61 4.78
C ASN A 338 -4.59 -10.89 4.90
N LEU A 339 -5.09 -11.01 6.13
CA LEU A 339 -6.50 -11.26 6.44
C LEU A 339 -7.09 -10.14 7.29
N ILE A 340 -8.04 -9.39 6.73
CA ILE A 340 -8.65 -8.22 7.37
C ILE A 340 -10.14 -8.49 7.57
N MET A 341 -10.59 -8.62 8.83
CA MET A 341 -11.96 -9.02 9.15
C MET A 341 -12.62 -8.22 10.30
N PRO A 342 -12.43 -6.89 10.42
CA PRO A 342 -12.87 -6.13 11.60
C PRO A 342 -14.40 -6.12 11.79
N THR A 343 -15.16 -6.23 10.71
CA THR A 343 -16.64 -6.22 10.70
C THR A 343 -17.26 -7.60 10.43
N ALA A 344 -16.44 -8.64 10.37
CA ALA A 344 -16.93 -10.01 10.29
C ALA A 344 -17.52 -10.48 11.62
N THR A 345 -18.42 -11.44 11.56
CA THR A 345 -19.01 -12.12 12.74
C THR A 345 -18.89 -13.61 12.56
N ILE A 346 -18.34 -14.30 13.56
CA ILE A 346 -18.33 -15.77 13.52
C ILE A 346 -19.69 -16.27 13.99
N VAL A 347 -20.33 -17.08 13.16
CA VAL A 347 -21.61 -17.70 13.46
C VAL A 347 -21.45 -19.21 13.60
N GLU A 348 -22.37 -19.85 14.35
CA GLU A 348 -22.38 -21.29 14.54
C GLU A 348 -22.78 -22.02 13.25
N GLY A 349 -22.16 -23.17 12.99
CA GLY A 349 -22.56 -24.08 11.89
C GLY A 349 -21.49 -24.22 10.80
N GLY A 350 -21.93 -24.69 9.64
CA GLY A 350 -21.06 -25.10 8.53
C GLY A 350 -20.38 -26.46 8.77
N SER A 351 -19.64 -26.90 7.76
CA SER A 351 -18.82 -28.11 7.84
C SER A 351 -17.62 -27.90 8.78
N PRO A 352 -17.00 -28.98 9.29
CA PRO A 352 -15.77 -28.84 10.05
C PRO A 352 -14.70 -28.09 9.25
N TYR A 353 -14.09 -27.08 9.89
CA TYR A 353 -12.96 -26.35 9.32
C TYR A 353 -11.61 -27.01 9.64
N TYR A 354 -11.57 -27.91 10.64
CA TYR A 354 -10.37 -28.65 11.04
C TYR A 354 -10.76 -29.98 11.70
N TYR A 355 -9.97 -31.03 11.45
CA TYR A 355 -10.08 -32.30 12.17
C TYR A 355 -8.94 -32.43 13.17
N ASN A 356 -9.30 -32.55 14.46
CA ASN A 356 -8.39 -32.92 15.51
C ASN A 356 -8.54 -34.43 15.78
N TYR A 357 -7.63 -35.22 15.21
CA TYR A 357 -7.76 -36.66 15.07
C TYR A 357 -9.04 -37.03 14.31
N SER A 358 -10.07 -37.54 14.96
CA SER A 358 -11.37 -37.90 14.36
C SER A 358 -12.50 -36.90 14.66
N GLU A 359 -12.26 -35.90 15.51
CA GLU A 359 -13.23 -34.88 15.89
C GLU A 359 -13.21 -33.72 14.90
N GLY A 360 -14.32 -33.52 14.21
CA GLY A 360 -14.52 -32.36 13.33
C GLY A 360 -14.88 -31.11 14.13
N LEU A 361 -14.02 -30.07 14.06
CA LEU A 361 -14.24 -28.80 14.75
C LEU A 361 -15.08 -27.86 13.90
N THR A 362 -16.19 -27.37 14.44
CA THR A 362 -17.10 -26.41 13.81
C THR A 362 -17.01 -25.05 14.50
N THR A 363 -17.53 -24.02 13.86
CA THR A 363 -17.56 -22.66 14.41
C THR A 363 -18.59 -22.51 15.53
N LYS A 364 -18.30 -21.59 16.48
CA LYS A 364 -19.19 -21.14 17.53
C LYS A 364 -19.31 -19.63 17.48
N GLY A 365 -20.42 -19.08 17.93
CA GLY A 365 -20.70 -17.65 17.84
C GLY A 365 -19.60 -16.78 18.44
N ASN A 366 -19.07 -15.84 17.67
CA ASN A 366 -18.04 -14.87 18.04
C ASN A 366 -16.82 -15.49 18.77
N THR A 367 -16.43 -16.71 18.35
CA THR A 367 -15.34 -17.47 18.96
C THR A 367 -14.37 -17.95 17.87
N PHE A 368 -13.09 -17.67 18.05
CA PHE A 368 -12.08 -18.45 17.36
C PHE A 368 -11.89 -19.76 18.13
N SER A 369 -12.57 -20.77 17.65
CA SER A 369 -12.57 -22.10 18.26
C SER A 369 -11.18 -22.77 18.15
N ASN A 370 -11.02 -23.96 18.72
CA ASN A 370 -9.72 -24.64 18.75
C ASN A 370 -9.09 -24.77 17.36
N TYR A 371 -7.79 -24.48 17.23
CA TYR A 371 -7.00 -24.59 16.00
C TYR A 371 -7.52 -23.78 14.80
N PHE A 372 -8.24 -22.69 15.05
CA PHE A 372 -8.98 -21.92 14.05
C PHE A 372 -8.13 -21.53 12.83
N PHE A 373 -6.94 -21.00 13.04
CA PHE A 373 -5.94 -20.69 12.02
C PHE A 373 -4.60 -21.40 12.26
N ALA A 374 -4.58 -22.46 13.05
CA ALA A 374 -3.35 -23.17 13.35
C ALA A 374 -2.56 -23.53 12.07
N LYS A 375 -1.24 -23.26 12.11
CA LYS A 375 -0.26 -23.51 11.03
C LYS A 375 -0.50 -22.72 9.73
N CYS A 376 -1.47 -21.81 9.68
CA CYS A 376 -1.70 -20.97 8.50
C CYS A 376 -0.51 -20.04 8.23
N LYS A 377 -0.30 -19.69 6.95
CA LYS A 377 0.82 -18.86 6.46
C LYS A 377 0.50 -17.35 6.52
N LEU A 378 -0.46 -16.94 7.35
CA LEU A 378 -0.81 -15.53 7.53
C LEU A 378 0.38 -14.74 8.07
N GLU A 379 0.68 -13.60 7.45
CA GLU A 379 1.68 -12.63 7.92
C GLU A 379 1.03 -11.53 8.75
N HIS A 380 -0.15 -11.05 8.30
CA HIS A 380 -0.90 -10.01 9.00
C HIS A 380 -2.36 -10.41 9.17
N ILE A 381 -2.92 -10.07 10.34
CA ILE A 381 -4.34 -10.31 10.61
C ILE A 381 -4.95 -9.14 11.40
N ILE A 382 -6.14 -8.70 10.98
CA ILE A 382 -7.00 -7.82 11.78
C ILE A 382 -8.22 -8.62 12.22
N LEU A 383 -8.37 -8.76 13.54
CA LEU A 383 -9.40 -9.60 14.15
C LEU A 383 -10.78 -8.92 14.15
N PRO A 384 -11.89 -9.69 14.16
CA PRO A 384 -13.24 -9.15 14.30
C PRO A 384 -13.46 -8.41 15.62
N THR A 385 -14.01 -7.22 15.57
CA THR A 385 -14.36 -6.46 16.81
C THR A 385 -15.47 -7.13 17.62
N SER A 386 -16.23 -8.04 16.99
CA SER A 386 -17.28 -8.85 17.65
C SER A 386 -16.71 -10.02 18.46
N LEU A 387 -15.41 -10.34 18.35
CA LEU A 387 -14.78 -11.51 18.95
C LEU A 387 -14.90 -11.49 20.48
N LYS A 388 -15.22 -12.64 21.08
CA LYS A 388 -15.39 -12.83 22.53
C LYS A 388 -14.41 -13.82 23.14
N LEU A 389 -14.03 -14.84 22.39
CA LEU A 389 -13.15 -15.91 22.87
C LEU A 389 -12.14 -16.29 21.80
N ILE A 390 -10.91 -16.55 22.22
CA ILE A 390 -9.88 -17.22 21.43
C ILE A 390 -9.60 -18.54 22.14
N GLU A 391 -10.03 -19.67 21.57
CA GLU A 391 -9.87 -21.00 22.19
C GLU A 391 -8.48 -21.61 21.93
N GLY A 392 -8.26 -22.83 22.39
CA GLY A 392 -6.95 -23.47 22.41
C GLY A 392 -6.33 -23.65 21.02
N GLY A 393 -5.05 -23.32 20.89
CA GLY A 393 -4.28 -23.47 19.65
C GLY A 393 -4.79 -22.65 18.46
N ALA A 394 -5.66 -21.65 18.66
CA ALA A 394 -6.31 -20.92 17.56
C ALA A 394 -5.34 -20.40 16.51
N PHE A 395 -4.15 -19.95 16.91
CA PHE A 395 -3.04 -19.51 16.06
C PHE A 395 -1.75 -20.31 16.27
N SER A 396 -1.85 -21.51 16.89
CA SER A 396 -0.68 -22.33 17.15
C SER A 396 0.13 -22.57 15.88
N ASN A 397 1.44 -22.34 15.95
CA ASN A 397 2.38 -22.51 14.84
C ASN A 397 2.09 -21.61 13.61
N CYS A 398 1.58 -20.41 13.82
CA CYS A 398 1.50 -19.36 12.77
C CYS A 398 2.85 -18.62 12.71
N TRP A 399 3.88 -19.30 12.19
CA TRP A 399 5.27 -18.80 12.20
C TRP A 399 5.49 -17.55 11.34
N ALA A 400 4.60 -17.28 10.40
CA ALA A 400 4.69 -16.15 9.50
C ALA A 400 4.08 -14.86 10.07
N LEU A 401 3.22 -14.94 11.11
CA LEU A 401 2.63 -13.76 11.75
C LEU A 401 3.72 -12.84 12.29
N VAL A 402 3.69 -11.56 11.88
CA VAL A 402 4.72 -10.58 12.22
C VAL A 402 4.15 -9.38 13.00
N ASP A 403 5.08 -8.59 13.57
CA ASP A 403 4.87 -7.29 14.19
C ASP A 403 3.94 -7.29 15.41
N GLU A 404 2.74 -6.74 15.30
CA GLU A 404 1.83 -6.46 16.41
C GLU A 404 0.48 -7.14 16.19
N ILE A 405 -0.06 -7.80 17.20
CA ILE A 405 -1.39 -8.40 17.17
C ILE A 405 -2.29 -7.68 18.18
N ASP A 406 -3.30 -6.98 17.65
CA ASP A 406 -4.34 -6.33 18.45
C ASP A 406 -5.45 -7.33 18.79
N ILE A 407 -5.57 -7.71 20.05
CA ILE A 407 -6.70 -8.51 20.53
C ILE A 407 -7.86 -7.56 20.85
N PRO A 408 -9.04 -7.69 20.20
CA PRO A 408 -10.12 -6.72 20.33
C PRO A 408 -10.69 -6.64 21.77
N GLU A 409 -11.10 -5.42 22.16
CA GLU A 409 -11.90 -5.24 23.37
C GLU A 409 -13.19 -6.08 23.28
N GLY A 410 -13.52 -6.78 24.38
CA GLY A 410 -14.62 -7.74 24.42
C GLY A 410 -14.16 -9.19 24.39
N VAL A 411 -12.90 -9.48 24.01
CA VAL A 411 -12.30 -10.80 24.24
C VAL A 411 -12.07 -10.97 25.75
N THR A 412 -12.67 -12.01 26.32
CA THR A 412 -12.61 -12.28 27.77
C THR A 412 -11.64 -13.38 28.11
N ARG A 413 -11.17 -14.16 27.13
CA ARG A 413 -10.28 -15.29 27.33
C ARG A 413 -9.43 -15.60 26.11
N ILE A 414 -8.16 -15.95 26.37
CA ILE A 414 -7.19 -16.53 25.43
C ILE A 414 -6.87 -17.95 25.92
N GLY A 415 -7.15 -18.96 25.11
CA GLY A 415 -7.03 -20.39 25.48
C GLY A 415 -5.60 -20.91 25.55
N GLU A 416 -5.47 -22.17 25.95
CA GLU A 416 -4.18 -22.86 25.99
C GLU A 416 -3.56 -22.96 24.60
N TYR A 417 -2.23 -22.73 24.48
CA TYR A 417 -1.49 -22.78 23.20
C TYR A 417 -2.02 -21.82 22.11
N ALA A 418 -2.84 -20.81 22.46
CA ALA A 418 -3.57 -20.00 21.48
C ALA A 418 -2.65 -19.34 20.45
N PHE A 419 -1.48 -18.83 20.87
CA PHE A 419 -0.45 -18.23 20.04
C PHE A 419 0.92 -18.95 20.16
N GLU A 420 0.88 -20.23 20.52
CA GLU A 420 2.09 -21.06 20.60
C GLU A 420 2.89 -20.96 19.28
N ALA A 421 4.20 -20.72 19.41
CA ALA A 421 5.14 -20.64 18.30
C ALA A 421 4.76 -19.61 17.20
N CYS A 422 4.14 -18.48 17.57
CA CYS A 422 4.05 -17.30 16.74
C CYS A 422 5.40 -16.55 16.78
N THR A 423 6.41 -17.13 16.16
CA THR A 423 7.83 -16.82 16.40
C THR A 423 8.28 -15.43 15.97
N GLN A 424 7.51 -14.70 15.18
CA GLN A 424 7.88 -13.39 14.64
C GLN A 424 7.01 -12.24 15.18
N VAL A 425 6.00 -12.52 16.01
CA VAL A 425 5.17 -11.49 16.64
C VAL A 425 5.98 -10.78 17.73
N LYS A 426 6.07 -9.45 17.65
CA LYS A 426 6.86 -8.60 18.56
C LYS A 426 6.07 -8.10 19.75
N THR A 427 4.76 -7.93 19.58
CA THR A 427 3.87 -7.36 20.61
C THR A 427 2.47 -7.94 20.48
N PHE A 428 1.85 -8.23 21.62
CA PHE A 428 0.41 -8.50 21.74
C PHE A 428 -0.23 -7.39 22.56
N ASN A 429 -1.20 -6.69 21.98
CA ASN A 429 -2.04 -5.75 22.70
C ASN A 429 -3.22 -6.50 23.29
N LEU A 430 -3.17 -6.72 24.60
CA LEU A 430 -4.19 -7.47 25.32
C LEU A 430 -5.35 -6.55 25.76
N PRO A 431 -6.62 -6.98 25.58
CA PRO A 431 -7.77 -6.16 25.95
C PRO A 431 -7.99 -6.11 27.46
N SER A 432 -8.53 -5.00 27.94
CA SER A 432 -8.88 -4.83 29.35
C SER A 432 -10.01 -5.76 29.83
N THR A 433 -10.70 -6.40 28.91
CA THR A 433 -11.82 -7.33 29.15
C THR A 433 -11.40 -8.76 29.48
N LEU A 434 -10.09 -9.08 29.38
CA LEU A 434 -9.58 -10.37 29.86
C LEU A 434 -9.86 -10.52 31.35
N ILE A 435 -10.51 -11.61 31.75
CA ILE A 435 -10.94 -11.83 33.13
C ILE A 435 -10.92 -13.31 33.52
N ASP A 436 -10.33 -13.62 34.68
CA ASP A 436 -10.42 -14.95 35.27
C ASP A 436 -11.84 -15.25 35.74
N GLY A 437 -12.40 -16.35 35.23
CA GLY A 437 -13.74 -16.78 35.59
C GLY A 437 -13.79 -17.39 37.01
N THR A 438 -14.98 -17.41 37.62
CA THR A 438 -15.23 -18.04 38.92
C THR A 438 -15.43 -19.55 38.78
N GLY A 439 -14.77 -20.36 39.62
CA GLY A 439 -14.92 -21.82 39.74
C GLY A 439 -13.63 -22.62 39.47
N THR A 440 -13.73 -23.95 39.40
CA THR A 440 -12.60 -24.87 39.18
C THR A 440 -12.56 -25.39 37.74
N GLY A 441 -11.35 -25.46 37.14
CA GLY A 441 -11.09 -26.06 35.81
C GLY A 441 -10.37 -25.12 34.81
N TYR A 442 -9.57 -25.70 33.92
CA TYR A 442 -8.66 -25.02 32.98
C TYR A 442 -9.34 -24.07 31.99
N LYS A 443 -10.66 -24.12 31.83
CA LYS A 443 -11.41 -23.26 30.87
C LYS A 443 -11.86 -21.92 31.46
N LYS A 444 -11.30 -21.53 32.61
CA LYS A 444 -11.76 -20.34 33.34
C LYS A 444 -10.71 -19.25 33.52
N ASP A 445 -9.46 -19.59 33.23
CA ASP A 445 -8.39 -18.60 33.35
C ASP A 445 -8.38 -17.68 32.14
N ALA A 446 -8.14 -16.39 32.36
CA ALA A 446 -8.12 -15.35 31.32
C ALA A 446 -7.10 -15.65 30.24
N ILE A 447 -5.92 -16.15 30.65
CA ILE A 447 -4.83 -16.55 29.76
C ILE A 447 -4.47 -17.99 30.08
N GLY A 448 -4.60 -18.90 29.14
CA GLY A 448 -4.32 -20.32 29.26
C GLY A 448 -2.84 -20.66 29.37
N SER A 449 -2.53 -21.85 29.84
CA SER A 449 -1.17 -22.39 29.86
C SER A 449 -0.61 -22.40 28.41
N ASN A 450 0.70 -22.14 28.28
CA ASN A 450 1.39 -22.11 26.97
C ASN A 450 0.80 -21.11 25.95
N ALA A 451 -0.06 -20.18 26.34
CA ALA A 451 -0.79 -19.31 25.40
C ALA A 451 0.16 -18.53 24.48
N PHE A 452 1.33 -18.13 24.94
CA PHE A 452 2.39 -17.42 24.21
C PHE A 452 3.73 -18.18 24.26
N TYR A 453 3.69 -19.51 24.37
CA TYR A 453 4.88 -20.35 24.37
C TYR A 453 5.65 -20.20 23.05
N GLY A 454 6.97 -19.94 23.13
CA GLY A 454 7.83 -19.89 21.94
C GLY A 454 7.55 -18.71 21.00
N CYS A 455 6.98 -17.62 21.46
CA CYS A 455 6.90 -16.36 20.70
C CYS A 455 8.26 -15.66 20.74
N HIS A 456 9.22 -16.18 19.99
CA HIS A 456 10.65 -15.85 20.10
C HIS A 456 10.97 -14.36 19.92
N ALA A 457 10.20 -13.64 19.08
CA ALA A 457 10.41 -12.21 18.81
C ALA A 457 9.69 -11.28 19.77
N LEU A 458 8.87 -11.81 20.71
CA LEU A 458 8.13 -11.00 21.68
C LEU A 458 9.10 -10.20 22.55
N THR A 459 8.98 -8.87 22.52
CA THR A 459 9.89 -7.96 23.24
C THR A 459 9.33 -7.42 24.54
N SER A 460 8.02 -7.20 24.57
CA SER A 460 7.30 -6.69 25.74
C SER A 460 5.82 -7.10 25.71
N ILE A 461 5.21 -7.19 26.87
CA ILE A 461 3.76 -7.41 27.03
C ILE A 461 3.28 -6.82 28.35
N SER A 462 2.06 -6.27 28.36
CA SER A 462 1.41 -5.77 29.56
C SER A 462 0.17 -6.61 29.86
N ILE A 463 0.09 -7.17 31.07
CA ILE A 463 -1.00 -8.02 31.50
C ILE A 463 -2.11 -7.16 32.13
N PRO A 464 -3.38 -7.29 31.69
CA PRO A 464 -4.50 -6.47 32.18
C PRO A 464 -4.87 -6.75 33.65
N GLU A 465 -5.46 -5.75 34.32
CA GLU A 465 -5.76 -5.74 35.74
C GLU A 465 -6.73 -6.86 36.22
N ASN A 466 -7.52 -7.47 35.35
CA ASN A 466 -8.46 -8.53 35.74
C ASN A 466 -7.84 -9.95 35.67
N VAL A 467 -6.58 -10.04 35.26
CA VAL A 467 -5.83 -11.32 35.23
C VAL A 467 -5.17 -11.53 36.58
N THR A 468 -5.40 -12.68 37.19
CA THR A 468 -4.90 -12.99 38.57
C THR A 468 -3.78 -14.03 38.58
N LYS A 469 -3.50 -14.67 37.40
CA LYS A 469 -2.52 -15.77 37.32
C LYS A 469 -1.79 -15.72 35.96
N ILE A 470 -0.50 -16.01 36.01
CA ILE A 470 0.28 -16.43 34.85
C ILE A 470 0.45 -17.95 34.98
N LEU A 471 -0.20 -18.68 34.08
CA LEU A 471 -0.24 -20.15 34.13
C LEU A 471 1.06 -20.78 33.63
N GLY A 472 1.14 -22.11 33.74
CA GLY A 472 2.34 -22.85 33.38
C GLY A 472 2.80 -22.64 31.96
N SER A 473 4.08 -22.37 31.77
CA SER A 473 4.75 -22.17 30.47
C SER A 473 4.14 -21.08 29.56
N THR A 474 3.31 -20.16 30.12
CA THR A 474 2.62 -19.13 29.32
C THR A 474 3.57 -18.34 28.46
N PHE A 475 4.73 -17.95 28.98
CA PHE A 475 5.78 -17.19 28.26
C PHE A 475 7.09 -17.97 28.15
N GLN A 476 7.07 -19.28 28.29
CA GLN A 476 8.29 -20.09 28.16
C GLN A 476 8.87 -19.93 26.75
N ASP A 477 10.23 -19.92 26.65
CA ASP A 477 11.02 -19.80 25.42
C ASP A 477 10.81 -18.49 24.64
N ASN A 478 10.43 -17.40 25.32
CA ASN A 478 10.38 -16.06 24.76
C ASN A 478 11.75 -15.38 24.90
N PHE A 479 12.68 -15.74 24.00
CA PHE A 479 14.10 -15.37 24.12
C PHE A 479 14.35 -13.86 24.03
N GLU A 480 13.50 -13.11 23.31
CA GLU A 480 13.63 -11.67 23.10
C GLU A 480 12.83 -10.84 24.12
N LEU A 481 12.07 -11.45 25.03
CA LEU A 481 11.26 -10.74 26.02
C LEU A 481 12.17 -9.96 26.99
N LYS A 482 12.07 -8.63 26.96
CA LYS A 482 12.90 -7.71 27.74
C LYS A 482 12.18 -7.18 28.96
N GLU A 483 10.90 -6.93 28.83
CA GLU A 483 10.08 -6.33 29.88
C GLU A 483 8.66 -6.90 29.89
N ILE A 484 8.08 -6.98 31.08
CA ILE A 484 6.69 -7.36 31.29
C ILE A 484 6.09 -6.58 32.46
N ASP A 485 4.84 -6.11 32.27
CA ASP A 485 4.06 -5.45 33.31
C ASP A 485 3.00 -6.42 33.83
N LEU A 486 3.05 -6.74 35.14
CA LEU A 486 2.09 -7.57 35.83
C LEU A 486 1.15 -6.70 36.71
N PRO A 487 -0.17 -6.98 36.70
CA PRO A 487 -1.17 -6.16 37.35
C PRO A 487 -1.14 -6.28 38.89
N SER A 488 -1.88 -5.39 39.56
CA SER A 488 -2.03 -5.40 41.02
C SER A 488 -2.79 -6.63 41.54
N THR A 489 -3.54 -7.27 40.66
CA THR A 489 -4.39 -8.45 40.95
C THR A 489 -3.65 -9.78 40.87
N ILE A 490 -2.39 -9.80 40.39
CA ILE A 490 -1.65 -11.05 40.21
C ILE A 490 -1.36 -11.74 41.55
N THR A 491 -1.66 -13.05 41.65
CA THR A 491 -1.46 -13.84 42.85
C THR A 491 -0.61 -15.09 42.65
N LEU A 492 -0.44 -15.52 41.37
CA LEU A 492 0.28 -16.75 41.02
C LEU A 492 1.11 -16.57 39.76
N ILE A 493 2.35 -16.99 39.79
CA ILE A 493 3.22 -17.27 38.65
C ILE A 493 3.52 -18.77 38.69
N ASP A 494 2.91 -19.52 37.79
CA ASP A 494 2.95 -20.98 37.78
C ASP A 494 4.24 -21.54 37.19
N GLY A 495 4.43 -22.85 37.22
CA GLY A 495 5.65 -23.52 36.82
C GLY A 495 6.06 -23.20 35.38
N TYR A 496 7.35 -22.92 35.19
CA TYR A 496 7.97 -22.59 33.88
C TYR A 496 7.38 -21.36 33.15
N ALA A 497 6.57 -20.53 33.83
CA ALA A 497 5.85 -19.42 33.21
C ALA A 497 6.75 -18.49 32.38
N PHE A 498 7.96 -18.20 32.84
CA PHE A 498 8.99 -17.38 32.18
C PHE A 498 10.29 -18.16 31.92
N SER A 499 10.21 -19.49 31.88
CA SER A 499 11.40 -20.30 31.64
C SER A 499 12.02 -19.93 30.29
N ASN A 500 13.37 -19.77 30.26
CA ASN A 500 14.14 -19.37 29.09
C ASN A 500 13.84 -17.96 28.53
N CYS A 501 13.23 -17.07 29.27
CA CYS A 501 13.16 -15.65 28.93
C CYS A 501 14.52 -14.99 29.19
N GLN A 502 15.53 -15.34 28.39
CA GLN A 502 16.94 -15.03 28.66
C GLN A 502 17.27 -13.54 28.64
N LYS A 503 16.46 -12.72 27.93
CA LYS A 503 16.66 -11.27 27.84
C LYS A 503 15.77 -10.47 28.81
N LEU A 504 15.01 -11.12 29.69
CA LEU A 504 14.15 -10.42 30.65
C LEU A 504 15.02 -9.61 31.64
N LYS A 505 14.86 -8.28 31.58
CA LYS A 505 15.61 -7.31 32.37
C LYS A 505 14.75 -6.52 33.34
N ASP A 506 13.50 -6.27 32.97
CA ASP A 506 12.57 -5.46 33.73
C ASP A 506 11.24 -6.21 33.92
N LEU A 507 10.95 -6.59 35.13
CA LEU A 507 9.68 -7.18 35.52
C LEU A 507 9.00 -6.23 36.50
N ARG A 508 7.91 -5.57 36.05
CA ARG A 508 7.16 -4.61 36.83
C ARG A 508 5.93 -5.29 37.42
N ILE A 509 5.76 -5.24 38.74
CA ILE A 509 4.68 -5.90 39.45
C ILE A 509 3.95 -4.88 40.31
N SER A 510 2.69 -4.61 39.99
CA SER A 510 1.86 -3.66 40.73
C SER A 510 1.23 -4.28 42.01
N ALA A 511 1.40 -5.58 42.26
CA ALA A 511 0.89 -6.26 43.46
C ALA A 511 1.66 -5.84 44.70
N THR A 512 0.95 -5.46 45.75
CA THR A 512 1.54 -5.09 47.06
C THR A 512 1.93 -6.30 47.92
N THR A 513 1.42 -7.49 47.57
CA THR A 513 1.79 -8.77 48.18
C THR A 513 2.47 -9.62 47.12
N PRO A 514 3.66 -10.18 47.36
CA PRO A 514 4.35 -11.02 46.38
C PRO A 514 3.48 -12.17 45.89
N PRO A 515 3.29 -12.34 44.58
CA PRO A 515 2.61 -13.50 44.01
C PRO A 515 3.36 -14.79 44.37
N THR A 516 2.64 -15.88 44.57
CA THR A 516 3.24 -17.21 44.74
C THR A 516 3.98 -17.59 43.46
N VAL A 517 5.25 -17.97 43.55
CA VAL A 517 6.08 -18.47 42.45
C VAL A 517 6.21 -19.99 42.58
N ARG A 518 5.90 -20.73 41.50
CA ARG A 518 6.05 -22.18 41.45
C ARG A 518 7.37 -22.60 40.81
N TYR A 519 7.70 -23.88 40.95
CA TYR A 519 8.95 -24.48 40.52
C TYR A 519 9.28 -24.13 39.03
N GLY A 520 10.50 -23.68 38.80
CA GLY A 520 11.03 -23.41 37.47
C GLY A 520 10.45 -22.18 36.77
N ALA A 521 9.59 -21.39 37.42
CA ALA A 521 8.91 -20.23 36.79
C ALA A 521 9.88 -19.28 36.10
N PHE A 522 11.05 -19.02 36.66
CA PHE A 522 12.11 -18.15 36.11
C PHE A 522 13.37 -18.94 35.72
N SER A 523 13.27 -20.23 35.43
CA SER A 523 14.42 -21.03 34.99
C SER A 523 15.02 -20.43 33.70
N GLY A 524 16.33 -20.14 33.68
CA GLY A 524 17.01 -19.51 32.54
C GLY A 524 16.91 -17.99 32.49
N VAL A 525 16.16 -17.34 33.37
CA VAL A 525 16.20 -15.90 33.60
C VAL A 525 17.40 -15.54 34.45
N SER A 526 18.16 -14.51 34.10
CA SER A 526 19.28 -14.05 34.91
C SER A 526 18.79 -13.22 36.09
N THR A 527 18.65 -13.86 37.26
CA THR A 527 18.19 -13.21 38.52
C THR A 527 19.15 -12.13 39.01
N SER A 528 20.41 -12.16 38.60
CA SER A 528 21.41 -11.13 38.95
C SER A 528 21.32 -9.86 38.10
N SER A 529 20.75 -9.94 36.86
CA SER A 529 20.65 -8.80 35.93
C SER A 529 19.21 -8.34 35.69
N CYS A 530 18.21 -9.16 36.06
CA CYS A 530 16.80 -8.77 36.00
C CYS A 530 16.44 -7.88 37.17
N THR A 531 15.79 -6.77 36.92
CA THR A 531 15.28 -5.85 37.94
C THR A 531 13.80 -6.11 38.18
N ILE A 532 13.43 -6.34 39.43
CA ILE A 532 12.04 -6.46 39.87
C ILE A 532 11.58 -5.10 40.40
N HIS A 533 10.65 -4.47 39.69
CA HIS A 533 10.05 -3.21 40.08
C HIS A 533 8.78 -3.50 40.90
N VAL A 534 8.72 -3.00 42.13
CA VAL A 534 7.61 -3.26 43.06
C VAL A 534 7.03 -1.96 43.61
N PRO A 535 5.82 -1.97 44.18
CA PRO A 535 5.21 -0.82 44.83
C PRO A 535 6.07 -0.29 46.00
N VAL A 536 5.99 1.01 46.21
CA VAL A 536 6.71 1.68 47.32
C VAL A 536 6.27 1.10 48.65
N GLY A 537 7.24 0.74 49.49
CA GLY A 537 7.04 0.13 50.83
C GLY A 537 6.88 -1.40 50.83
N THR A 538 7.09 -2.08 49.67
CA THR A 538 6.87 -3.54 49.59
C THR A 538 8.15 -4.35 49.32
N SER A 539 9.30 -3.73 49.09
CA SER A 539 10.51 -4.45 48.68
C SER A 539 10.99 -5.49 49.70
N SER A 540 10.79 -5.23 50.98
CA SER A 540 11.13 -6.21 52.04
C SER A 540 10.31 -7.48 51.91
N LEU A 541 9.01 -7.37 51.60
CA LEU A 541 8.12 -8.53 51.41
C LEU A 541 8.58 -9.40 50.24
N TYR A 542 9.01 -8.78 49.16
CA TYR A 542 9.51 -9.50 47.98
C TYR A 542 10.88 -10.15 48.25
N LYS A 543 11.77 -9.49 49.00
CA LYS A 543 13.08 -10.05 49.37
C LYS A 543 12.99 -11.27 50.27
N ASP A 544 11.92 -11.38 51.05
CA ASP A 544 11.69 -12.47 51.97
C ASP A 544 10.78 -13.58 51.39
N ALA A 545 10.24 -13.40 50.17
CA ALA A 545 9.31 -14.33 49.56
C ALA A 545 10.01 -15.38 48.67
N ASP A 546 9.56 -16.65 48.77
CA ASP A 546 10.07 -17.76 47.96
C ASP A 546 9.96 -17.48 46.47
N GLY A 547 11.06 -17.71 45.74
CA GLY A 547 11.17 -17.48 44.31
C GLY A 547 11.45 -16.02 43.90
N TRP A 548 11.24 -15.06 44.82
CA TRP A 548 11.60 -13.65 44.63
C TRP A 548 12.94 -13.31 45.25
N MET A 549 13.28 -13.95 46.38
CA MET A 549 14.54 -13.77 47.10
C MET A 549 15.79 -14.05 46.27
N ASP A 550 15.66 -14.78 45.15
CA ASP A 550 16.76 -15.10 44.23
C ASP A 550 17.16 -13.90 43.36
N PHE A 551 16.33 -12.85 43.27
CA PHE A 551 16.62 -11.67 42.49
C PHE A 551 17.45 -10.66 43.28
N SER A 552 18.61 -10.29 42.71
CA SER A 552 19.52 -9.33 43.38
C SER A 552 19.01 -7.89 43.34
N ASN A 553 18.19 -7.53 42.35
CA ASN A 553 17.73 -6.16 42.09
C ASN A 553 16.21 -6.05 42.30
N ILE A 554 15.78 -5.74 43.52
CA ILE A 554 14.37 -5.42 43.80
C ILE A 554 14.28 -3.96 44.19
N VAL A 555 13.58 -3.15 43.38
CA VAL A 555 13.52 -1.68 43.51
C VAL A 555 12.08 -1.20 43.67
N GLU A 556 11.89 -0.20 44.53
CA GLU A 556 10.59 0.43 44.77
C GLU A 556 10.44 1.65 43.91
N ASN A 557 9.67 1.56 42.82
CA ASN A 557 9.45 2.69 41.91
C ASN A 557 8.07 2.64 41.22
N ILE A 558 7.18 1.74 41.66
CA ILE A 558 5.79 1.72 41.17
C ILE A 558 4.95 2.53 42.16
N GLU A 559 4.48 3.70 41.71
CA GLU A 559 3.50 4.49 42.46
C GLU A 559 2.13 3.80 42.35
N THR A 560 1.53 3.46 43.49
CA THR A 560 0.20 2.81 43.55
C THR A 560 -0.96 3.79 43.34
N ASN A 561 -0.66 5.08 43.24
CA ASN A 561 -1.66 6.11 42.94
C ASN A 561 -1.63 6.51 41.46
N ILE A 562 -2.76 6.38 40.82
CA ILE A 562 -3.04 7.02 39.53
C ILE A 562 -2.85 8.52 39.72
N LYS A 563 -1.70 9.07 39.34
CA LYS A 563 -1.63 10.52 39.12
C LYS A 563 -2.53 10.81 37.94
N ASN A 564 -3.63 11.51 38.21
CA ASN A 564 -4.32 12.25 37.16
C ASN A 564 -3.23 13.03 36.43
N ILE A 565 -3.00 12.71 35.18
CA ILE A 565 -2.19 13.58 34.32
C ILE A 565 -3.00 14.84 34.19
N ASP A 566 -2.66 15.85 34.97
CA ASP A 566 -3.16 17.21 34.78
C ASP A 566 -2.71 17.67 33.38
N ILE A 567 -3.57 17.43 32.40
CA ILE A 567 -3.45 18.11 31.11
C ILE A 567 -3.77 19.58 31.44
N PRO A 568 -2.86 20.52 31.20
CA PRO A 568 -3.17 21.93 31.43
C PRO A 568 -4.48 22.28 30.70
N VAL A 569 -5.43 22.84 31.45
CA VAL A 569 -6.80 23.10 30.99
C VAL A 569 -6.87 24.17 29.86
N ASP A 570 -5.75 24.74 29.47
CA ASP A 570 -5.64 25.87 28.55
C ASP A 570 -5.21 25.52 27.10
N VAL A 571 -5.29 24.27 26.67
CA VAL A 571 -4.93 23.94 25.29
C VAL A 571 -6.19 23.42 24.59
N GLU A 572 -6.71 24.19 23.62
CA GLU A 572 -7.71 23.72 22.66
C GLU A 572 -7.13 22.53 21.86
N ALA A 573 -7.27 21.34 22.38
CA ALA A 573 -6.88 20.12 21.71
C ALA A 573 -8.12 19.40 21.17
N ASN A 574 -8.06 18.98 19.91
CA ASN A 574 -9.09 18.13 19.36
C ASN A 574 -8.74 16.66 19.64
N ILE A 575 -9.65 15.97 20.32
CA ILE A 575 -9.47 14.56 20.72
C ILE A 575 -10.26 13.68 19.76
N TYR A 576 -9.63 12.62 19.27
CA TYR A 576 -10.24 11.65 18.37
C TYR A 576 -10.04 10.23 18.92
N THR A 577 -11.00 9.34 18.70
CA THR A 577 -10.81 7.91 18.87
C THR A 577 -9.88 7.37 17.79
N ILE A 578 -9.35 6.17 17.95
CA ILE A 578 -8.52 5.48 16.94
C ILE A 578 -9.24 5.35 15.58
N ASN A 579 -10.58 5.33 15.59
CA ASN A 579 -11.41 5.26 14.38
C ASN A 579 -11.69 6.64 13.76
N GLY A 580 -11.01 7.71 14.23
CA GLY A 580 -11.13 9.05 13.70
C GLY A 580 -12.38 9.83 14.18
N MET A 581 -13.17 9.30 15.12
CA MET A 581 -14.33 9.99 15.70
C MET A 581 -13.87 11.06 16.69
N LYS A 582 -14.29 12.32 16.49
CA LYS A 582 -14.01 13.41 17.43
C LYS A 582 -14.83 13.22 18.70
N VAL A 583 -14.19 13.32 19.85
CA VAL A 583 -14.81 13.19 21.16
C VAL A 583 -14.49 14.43 22.02
N SER A 584 -15.35 14.73 23.00
CA SER A 584 -15.22 15.91 23.86
C SER A 584 -14.25 15.75 25.03
N HIS A 585 -13.86 14.51 25.34
CA HIS A 585 -12.92 14.17 26.43
C HIS A 585 -12.19 12.87 26.09
N LEU A 586 -11.05 12.65 26.74
CA LEU A 586 -10.29 11.41 26.62
C LEU A 586 -11.13 10.23 27.10
N GLN A 587 -11.24 9.21 26.28
CA GLN A 587 -11.95 7.97 26.58
C GLN A 587 -10.97 6.88 26.99
N LYS A 588 -11.44 5.87 27.70
CA LYS A 588 -10.63 4.68 28.01
C LYS A 588 -10.14 4.03 26.73
N GLY A 589 -8.87 3.69 26.68
CA GLY A 589 -8.20 3.18 25.50
C GLY A 589 -7.33 4.23 24.78
N ILE A 590 -7.05 4.03 23.51
CA ILE A 590 -6.19 4.89 22.70
C ILE A 590 -6.99 6.10 22.19
N ASN A 591 -6.46 7.29 22.45
CA ASN A 591 -6.96 8.55 21.95
C ASN A 591 -5.89 9.23 21.11
N ILE A 592 -6.29 9.84 20.00
CA ILE A 592 -5.44 10.68 19.17
C ILE A 592 -5.73 12.13 19.51
N VAL A 593 -4.79 12.83 20.10
CA VAL A 593 -4.92 14.23 20.50
C VAL A 593 -4.16 15.10 19.50
N LYS A 594 -4.90 15.92 18.75
CA LYS A 594 -4.32 16.92 17.85
C LYS A 594 -4.17 18.22 18.62
N MET A 595 -2.91 18.62 18.85
CA MET A 595 -2.55 19.82 19.60
C MET A 595 -2.75 21.09 18.76
N ALA A 596 -2.86 22.24 19.41
CA ALA A 596 -3.03 23.54 18.75
C ALA A 596 -1.84 23.92 17.83
N ASP A 597 -0.63 23.40 18.10
CA ASP A 597 0.56 23.57 17.28
C ASP A 597 0.59 22.67 16.02
N GLY A 598 -0.50 21.91 15.77
CA GLY A 598 -0.63 20.98 14.65
C GLY A 598 -0.01 19.60 14.88
N THR A 599 0.72 19.39 15.98
CA THR A 599 1.27 18.08 16.32
C THR A 599 0.17 17.10 16.76
N THR A 600 0.42 15.82 16.56
CA THR A 600 -0.51 14.76 16.96
C THR A 600 0.16 13.87 18.01
N ARG A 601 -0.53 13.57 19.09
CA ARG A 601 -0.05 12.68 20.16
C ARG A 601 -1.01 11.52 20.38
N LYS A 602 -0.48 10.32 20.55
CA LYS A 602 -1.23 9.15 21.03
C LYS A 602 -1.30 9.24 22.57
N VAL A 603 -2.50 9.25 23.12
CA VAL A 603 -2.75 9.26 24.56
C VAL A 603 -3.52 7.99 24.90
N VAL A 604 -2.98 7.19 25.79
CA VAL A 604 -3.64 5.95 26.25
C VAL A 604 -4.21 6.22 27.65
N ILE A 605 -5.54 6.13 27.78
CA ILE A 605 -6.24 6.18 29.06
C ILE A 605 -6.53 4.74 29.48
N LYS A 606 -5.93 4.32 30.54
CA LYS A 606 -6.11 2.97 31.12
C LYS A 606 -7.46 2.80 31.82
#